data_a342b0d9357813c69c2a93975dfe1376
#
_entry.id   a342b0d9357813c69c2a93975dfe1376
#
_cell.length_a   1.000
_cell.length_b   1.000
_cell.length_c   1.000
_cell.angle_alpha   90.00
_cell.angle_beta   90.00
_cell.angle_gamma   90.00
#
_symmetry.space_group_name_H-M   'P 1'
#
loop_
_entity.id
_entity.type
_entity.pdbx_description
1 polymer ?
#
loop_
_entity_poly.entity_id
_entity_poly.type
_entity_poly.pdbx_seq_one_letter_code
_entity_poly.pdbx_strand_id
1 'polypeptide(L)'
;MFIFKIKYTIFLSLIFINLGCEIKRDAIGADNEIRVICSEIDKVNVESFLKLIFNDTLYCPEPEPFYVLKFSSPSTYSKLKKQSNVIIAAIDRDSTNSGLKLINNILPAQQIKSMESNDPIILAKDVHAKHQLFMVINASSYKKLIGIVDEKRNYIKKNFNDQFFDRQSRFLFSKNSINNLRDSLLLEFDWSLDLPWGWDIVKKVPDSNFVWLGKEMPYQWIGIGWSKGNLVENELSVGNYLWEWPKNNYRTIQFSDYKFDLKKA
;
A
#
# COMPACT_ATOMS: atom_id res chain seq x y z
N MET A 1 -39.42 -3.90 47.40
CA MET A 1 -39.09 -2.93 46.35
C MET A 1 -37.60 -2.82 46.02
N PHE A 2 -36.69 -3.05 46.96
CA PHE A 2 -35.24 -2.99 46.74
C PHE A 2 -34.68 -4.17 45.87
N ILE A 3 -35.16 -5.37 46.05
CA ILE A 3 -34.67 -6.60 45.32
C ILE A 3 -35.05 -6.55 43.85
N PHE A 4 -36.13 -5.90 43.46
CA PHE A 4 -36.54 -5.77 42.05
C PHE A 4 -35.62 -4.80 41.28
N LYS A 5 -35.13 -3.72 41.89
CA LYS A 5 -34.23 -2.77 41.28
C LYS A 5 -32.85 -3.36 41.02
N ILE A 6 -32.36 -4.22 41.92
CA ILE A 6 -31.05 -4.89 41.73
C ILE A 6 -31.08 -5.88 40.54
N LYS A 7 -32.16 -6.62 40.38
CA LYS A 7 -32.31 -7.53 39.22
C LYS A 7 -32.34 -6.84 37.88
N TYR A 8 -32.99 -5.67 37.78
CA TYR A 8 -32.99 -4.86 36.55
C TYR A 8 -31.62 -4.22 36.24
N THR A 9 -30.89 -3.78 37.27
CA THR A 9 -29.56 -3.21 37.09
C THR A 9 -28.55 -4.27 36.64
N ILE A 10 -28.61 -5.49 37.16
CA ILE A 10 -27.76 -6.60 36.74
C ILE A 10 -28.13 -7.06 35.32
N PHE A 11 -29.41 -7.10 34.97
CA PHE A 11 -29.86 -7.48 33.63
C PHE A 11 -29.47 -6.43 32.57
N LEU A 12 -29.55 -5.15 32.91
CA LEU A 12 -29.12 -4.04 32.03
C LEU A 12 -27.59 -4.06 31.84
N SER A 13 -26.82 -4.34 32.91
CA SER A 13 -25.37 -4.49 32.86
C SER A 13 -24.92 -5.66 31.99
N LEU A 14 -25.64 -6.79 32.01
CA LEU A 14 -25.37 -7.96 31.16
C LEU A 14 -25.64 -7.71 29.68
N ILE A 15 -26.58 -6.84 29.32
CA ILE A 15 -26.86 -6.46 27.93
C ILE A 15 -25.70 -5.61 27.35
N PHE A 16 -25.08 -4.74 28.15
CA PHE A 16 -23.94 -3.93 27.70
C PHE A 16 -22.64 -4.74 27.47
N ILE A 17 -22.49 -5.90 28.13
CA ILE A 17 -21.31 -6.76 27.95
C ILE A 17 -21.33 -7.49 26.60
N ASN A 18 -22.49 -7.66 25.97
CA ASN A 18 -22.63 -8.31 24.66
C ASN A 18 -22.47 -7.37 23.44
N LEU A 19 -22.29 -6.07 23.66
CA LEU A 19 -21.91 -5.11 22.61
C LEU A 19 -20.39 -5.08 22.38
N GLY A 20 -19.71 -6.21 22.57
CA GLY A 20 -18.32 -6.38 22.21
C GLY A 20 -18.16 -6.18 20.71
N CYS A 21 -17.74 -4.98 20.31
CA CYS A 21 -17.28 -4.71 18.97
C CYS A 21 -16.14 -5.70 18.70
N GLU A 22 -16.33 -6.64 17.79
CA GLU A 22 -15.29 -7.61 17.42
C GLU A 22 -14.10 -6.80 16.89
N ILE A 23 -13.06 -6.66 17.70
CA ILE A 23 -11.87 -5.91 17.31
C ILE A 23 -11.18 -6.70 16.21
N LYS A 24 -11.37 -6.27 14.97
CA LYS A 24 -10.68 -6.87 13.84
C LYS A 24 -9.17 -6.75 14.05
N ARG A 25 -8.45 -7.84 13.81
CA ARG A 25 -6.99 -7.85 13.76
C ARG A 25 -6.50 -7.22 12.49
N ASP A 26 -5.24 -6.81 12.46
CA ASP A 26 -4.62 -6.28 11.25
C ASP A 26 -4.61 -7.34 10.13
N ALA A 27 -4.74 -6.88 8.90
CA ALA A 27 -4.63 -7.72 7.73
C ALA A 27 -3.22 -8.32 7.62
N ILE A 28 -3.13 -9.54 7.11
CA ILE A 28 -1.89 -10.29 6.98
C ILE A 28 -1.43 -10.34 5.52
N GLY A 29 -0.18 -10.76 5.30
CA GLY A 29 0.43 -10.92 3.98
C GLY A 29 1.28 -9.72 3.55
N ALA A 30 1.95 -9.87 2.42
CA ALA A 30 2.79 -8.82 1.85
C ALA A 30 1.93 -7.67 1.30
N ASP A 31 2.42 -6.45 1.45
CA ASP A 31 1.63 -5.25 1.12
C ASP A 31 1.50 -5.01 -0.38
N ASN A 32 2.47 -5.50 -1.16
CA ASN A 32 2.45 -5.45 -2.62
C ASN A 32 1.84 -6.71 -3.28
N GLU A 33 1.34 -7.66 -2.48
CA GLU A 33 0.70 -8.87 -3.00
C GLU A 33 -0.82 -8.70 -3.04
N ILE A 34 -1.42 -8.99 -4.18
CA ILE A 34 -2.87 -8.97 -4.39
C ILE A 34 -3.37 -10.41 -4.56
N ARG A 35 -4.20 -10.86 -3.62
CA ARG A 35 -4.88 -12.16 -3.69
C ARG A 35 -6.12 -12.06 -4.56
N VAL A 36 -6.05 -12.67 -5.74
CA VAL A 36 -7.15 -12.70 -6.71
C VAL A 36 -7.87 -14.04 -6.62
N ILE A 37 -9.13 -14.01 -6.19
CA ILE A 37 -9.97 -15.20 -5.99
C ILE A 37 -11.01 -15.22 -7.11
N CYS A 38 -10.87 -16.11 -8.05
CA CYS A 38 -11.79 -16.30 -9.17
C CYS A 38 -11.85 -17.76 -9.61
N SER A 39 -12.86 -18.10 -10.40
CA SER A 39 -12.92 -19.40 -11.04
C SER A 39 -11.85 -19.52 -12.14
N GLU A 40 -11.48 -20.75 -12.48
CA GLU A 40 -10.50 -20.98 -13.56
C GLU A 40 -11.02 -20.47 -14.94
N ILE A 41 -12.33 -20.49 -15.14
CA ILE A 41 -13.01 -19.98 -16.34
C ILE A 41 -12.72 -18.49 -16.52
N ASP A 42 -12.74 -17.70 -15.44
CA ASP A 42 -12.57 -16.26 -15.46
C ASP A 42 -11.11 -15.80 -15.44
N LYS A 43 -10.19 -16.67 -15.04
CA LYS A 43 -8.81 -16.30 -14.68
C LYS A 43 -8.09 -15.52 -15.78
N VAL A 44 -8.15 -15.96 -17.02
CA VAL A 44 -7.47 -15.30 -18.14
C VAL A 44 -8.00 -13.87 -18.35
N ASN A 45 -9.31 -13.71 -18.31
CA ASN A 45 -9.96 -12.42 -18.49
C ASN A 45 -9.72 -11.48 -17.30
N VAL A 46 -9.78 -12.00 -16.07
CA VAL A 46 -9.48 -11.25 -14.84
C VAL A 46 -8.02 -10.82 -14.84
N GLU A 47 -7.08 -11.70 -15.16
CA GLU A 47 -5.67 -11.39 -15.25
C GLU A 47 -5.37 -10.30 -16.26
N SER A 48 -5.95 -10.42 -17.46
CA SER A 48 -5.79 -9.42 -18.53
C SER A 48 -6.29 -8.04 -18.08
N PHE A 49 -7.46 -7.97 -17.43
CA PHE A 49 -7.99 -6.74 -16.88
C PHE A 49 -7.10 -6.14 -15.79
N LEU A 50 -6.67 -6.95 -14.82
CA LEU A 50 -5.86 -6.47 -13.70
C LEU A 50 -4.46 -6.03 -14.15
N LYS A 51 -3.87 -6.67 -15.16
CA LYS A 51 -2.59 -6.23 -15.75
C LYS A 51 -2.68 -4.87 -16.44
N LEU A 52 -3.85 -4.46 -16.94
CA LEU A 52 -4.04 -3.09 -17.45
C LEU A 52 -4.00 -2.03 -16.33
N ILE A 53 -4.30 -2.42 -15.08
CA ILE A 53 -4.32 -1.53 -13.93
C ILE A 53 -2.99 -1.56 -13.19
N PHE A 54 -2.46 -2.76 -12.91
CA PHE A 54 -1.28 -3.02 -12.11
C PHE A 54 -0.07 -3.39 -12.98
N ASN A 55 0.36 -2.46 -13.82
CA ASN A 55 1.46 -2.65 -14.77
C ASN A 55 2.73 -1.89 -14.38
N ASP A 56 2.80 -1.36 -13.18
CA ASP A 56 3.99 -0.64 -12.73
C ASP A 56 5.16 -1.60 -12.51
N THR A 57 6.32 -1.14 -12.95
CA THR A 57 7.58 -1.87 -12.84
C THR A 57 8.55 -1.09 -11.97
N LEU A 58 9.14 -1.76 -11.01
CA LEU A 58 10.29 -1.27 -10.25
C LEU A 58 11.58 -1.73 -10.92
N TYR A 59 12.58 -0.85 -10.94
CA TYR A 59 13.91 -1.14 -11.48
C TYR A 59 14.94 -1.16 -10.34
N CYS A 60 15.08 -2.32 -9.65
CA CYS A 60 15.95 -2.46 -8.50
C CYS A 60 16.67 -3.84 -8.45
N PRO A 61 17.81 -3.99 -9.06
CA PRO A 61 18.38 -3.47 -10.31
C PRO A 61 17.67 -4.00 -11.54
N GLU A 62 16.99 -5.15 -11.44
CA GLU A 62 16.21 -5.76 -12.52
C GLU A 62 14.75 -5.30 -12.48
N PRO A 63 14.05 -5.32 -13.61
CA PRO A 63 12.66 -4.92 -13.67
C PRO A 63 11.76 -5.94 -12.96
N GLU A 64 11.06 -5.52 -11.91
CA GLU A 64 10.10 -6.33 -11.16
C GLU A 64 8.73 -5.65 -11.14
N PRO A 65 7.61 -6.41 -11.15
CA PRO A 65 6.29 -5.82 -11.00
C PRO A 65 6.12 -5.25 -9.59
N PHE A 66 5.60 -4.02 -9.49
CA PHE A 66 5.30 -3.42 -8.19
C PHE A 66 4.26 -4.24 -7.42
N TYR A 67 3.16 -4.62 -8.09
CA TYR A 67 2.17 -5.53 -7.54
C TYR A 67 2.30 -6.94 -8.10
N VAL A 68 2.24 -7.93 -7.20
CA VAL A 68 2.27 -9.35 -7.54
C VAL A 68 0.87 -9.93 -7.43
N LEU A 69 0.27 -10.33 -8.55
CA LEU A 69 -1.05 -10.96 -8.58
C LEU A 69 -0.94 -12.46 -8.28
N LYS A 70 -1.60 -12.91 -7.21
CA LYS A 70 -1.63 -14.33 -6.77
C LYS A 70 -3.03 -14.88 -6.93
N PHE A 71 -3.23 -15.70 -7.95
CA PHE A 71 -4.52 -16.31 -8.25
C PHE A 71 -4.83 -17.53 -7.38
N SER A 72 -6.08 -17.66 -6.98
CA SER A 72 -6.54 -18.75 -6.10
C SER A 72 -8.01 -19.10 -6.40
N SER A 73 -8.36 -20.35 -6.17
CA SER A 73 -9.74 -20.84 -6.32
C SER A 73 -10.69 -20.24 -5.27
N PRO A 74 -11.98 -20.03 -5.57
CA PRO A 74 -13.00 -19.57 -4.64
C PRO A 74 -13.12 -20.41 -3.37
N SER A 75 -12.78 -21.70 -3.41
CA SER A 75 -12.77 -22.59 -2.23
C SER A 75 -11.77 -22.15 -1.15
N THR A 76 -10.76 -21.36 -1.51
CA THR A 76 -9.74 -20.87 -0.57
C THR A 76 -10.13 -19.57 0.14
N TYR A 77 -11.26 -18.98 -0.20
CA TYR A 77 -11.71 -17.68 0.30
C TYR A 77 -11.64 -17.55 1.83
N SER A 78 -12.13 -18.55 2.56
CA SER A 78 -12.15 -18.53 4.03
C SER A 78 -10.75 -18.36 4.64
N LYS A 79 -9.71 -18.89 3.99
CA LYS A 79 -8.31 -18.77 4.39
C LYS A 79 -7.67 -17.45 3.98
N LEU A 80 -8.09 -16.90 2.85
CA LEU A 80 -7.45 -15.72 2.23
C LEU A 80 -8.17 -14.39 2.51
N LYS A 81 -9.41 -14.42 2.98
CA LYS A 81 -10.23 -13.21 3.18
C LYS A 81 -9.65 -12.17 4.13
N LYS A 82 -8.65 -12.50 4.94
CA LYS A 82 -7.97 -11.57 5.87
C LYS A 82 -6.63 -11.05 5.35
N GLN A 83 -6.28 -11.31 4.09
CA GLN A 83 -5.08 -10.76 3.47
C GLN A 83 -5.22 -9.25 3.26
N SER A 84 -4.08 -8.54 3.13
CA SER A 84 -4.02 -7.08 2.98
C SER A 84 -4.78 -6.58 1.77
N ASN A 85 -4.62 -7.25 0.62
CA ASN A 85 -5.27 -6.90 -0.63
C ASN A 85 -5.97 -8.14 -1.18
N VAL A 86 -7.29 -8.08 -1.27
CA VAL A 86 -8.12 -9.19 -1.76
C VAL A 86 -9.01 -8.70 -2.88
N ILE A 87 -8.99 -9.41 -4.00
CA ILE A 87 -9.90 -9.22 -5.12
C ILE A 87 -10.70 -10.51 -5.30
N ILE A 88 -12.02 -10.41 -5.34
CA ILE A 88 -12.89 -11.49 -5.76
C ILE A 88 -13.48 -11.12 -7.12
N ALA A 89 -13.40 -12.01 -8.09
CA ALA A 89 -13.86 -11.71 -9.44
C ALA A 89 -14.71 -12.82 -10.05
N ALA A 90 -15.77 -12.42 -10.74
CA ALA A 90 -16.57 -13.25 -11.63
C ALA A 90 -16.99 -12.43 -12.86
N ILE A 91 -16.74 -12.98 -14.04
CA ILE A 91 -17.09 -12.39 -15.32
C ILE A 91 -18.08 -13.26 -16.07
N ASP A 92 -17.91 -14.58 -16.01
CA ASP A 92 -18.81 -15.53 -16.63
C ASP A 92 -20.05 -15.75 -15.75
N ARG A 93 -21.23 -15.69 -16.40
CA ARG A 93 -22.54 -15.90 -15.76
C ARG A 93 -22.99 -17.36 -15.74
N ASP A 94 -22.14 -18.28 -16.15
CA ASP A 94 -22.44 -19.70 -16.08
C ASP A 94 -22.78 -20.13 -14.65
N SER A 95 -23.82 -20.91 -14.50
CA SER A 95 -24.29 -21.40 -13.20
C SER A 95 -23.26 -22.28 -12.48
N THR A 96 -22.29 -22.84 -13.20
CA THR A 96 -21.18 -23.62 -12.66
C THR A 96 -20.05 -22.74 -12.10
N ASN A 97 -20.02 -21.44 -12.46
CA ASN A 97 -18.98 -20.51 -12.04
C ASN A 97 -18.91 -20.37 -10.51
N SER A 98 -17.86 -20.93 -9.93
CA SER A 98 -17.64 -20.90 -8.47
C SER A 98 -17.33 -19.51 -7.92
N GLY A 99 -16.76 -18.60 -8.74
CA GLY A 99 -16.54 -17.20 -8.39
C GLY A 99 -17.87 -16.45 -8.25
N LEU A 100 -18.78 -16.65 -9.18
CA LEU A 100 -20.12 -16.07 -9.11
C LEU A 100 -20.90 -16.58 -7.91
N LYS A 101 -20.82 -17.89 -7.62
CA LYS A 101 -21.44 -18.48 -6.41
C LYS A 101 -20.88 -17.85 -5.14
N LEU A 102 -19.57 -17.62 -5.08
CA LEU A 102 -18.94 -16.97 -3.93
C LEU A 102 -19.46 -15.53 -3.77
N ILE A 103 -19.51 -14.74 -4.84
CA ILE A 103 -20.02 -13.36 -4.79
C ILE A 103 -21.47 -13.34 -4.31
N ASN A 104 -22.32 -14.22 -4.81
CA ASN A 104 -23.72 -14.32 -4.41
C ASN A 104 -23.90 -14.71 -2.93
N ASN A 105 -22.91 -15.40 -2.34
CA ASN A 105 -22.94 -15.78 -0.92
C ASN A 105 -22.43 -14.67 0.02
N ILE A 106 -21.60 -13.76 -0.46
CA ILE A 106 -20.96 -12.74 0.39
C ILE A 106 -21.60 -11.35 0.26
N LEU A 107 -22.27 -11.07 -0.86
CA LEU A 107 -22.91 -9.78 -1.10
C LEU A 107 -24.43 -9.88 -0.99
N PRO A 108 -25.09 -8.82 -0.46
CA PRO A 108 -26.54 -8.70 -0.52
C PRO A 108 -27.07 -8.64 -1.96
N ALA A 109 -28.22 -9.25 -2.20
CA ALA A 109 -28.83 -9.30 -3.54
C ALA A 109 -29.03 -7.91 -4.19
N GLN A 110 -29.31 -6.89 -3.38
CA GLN A 110 -29.43 -5.52 -3.87
C GLN A 110 -28.12 -4.96 -4.42
N GLN A 111 -26.98 -5.26 -3.77
CA GLN A 111 -25.66 -4.85 -4.26
C GLN A 111 -25.31 -5.58 -5.56
N ILE A 112 -25.59 -6.88 -5.63
CA ILE A 112 -25.38 -7.66 -6.85
C ILE A 112 -26.14 -7.07 -8.03
N LYS A 113 -27.44 -6.75 -7.87
CA LYS A 113 -28.25 -6.10 -8.89
C LYS A 113 -27.68 -4.73 -9.30
N SER A 114 -27.20 -3.95 -8.35
CA SER A 114 -26.55 -2.66 -8.64
C SER A 114 -25.27 -2.83 -9.45
N MET A 115 -24.45 -3.82 -9.15
CA MET A 115 -23.23 -4.14 -9.92
C MET A 115 -23.56 -4.58 -11.36
N GLU A 116 -24.65 -5.28 -11.56
CA GLU A 116 -25.08 -5.73 -12.88
C GLU A 116 -25.56 -4.59 -13.78
N SER A 117 -26.29 -3.64 -13.20
CA SER A 117 -26.88 -2.52 -13.92
C SER A 117 -25.96 -1.32 -14.10
N ASN A 118 -25.10 -1.05 -13.09
CA ASN A 118 -24.29 0.16 -13.02
C ASN A 118 -22.79 -0.16 -13.09
N ASP A 119 -22.13 -0.15 -11.93
CA ASP A 119 -20.69 -0.32 -11.80
C ASP A 119 -20.36 -1.76 -11.35
N PRO A 120 -19.67 -2.56 -12.18
CA PRO A 120 -19.33 -3.94 -11.84
C PRO A 120 -18.24 -4.07 -10.78
N ILE A 121 -17.73 -2.96 -10.20
CA ILE A 121 -16.62 -2.96 -9.26
C ILE A 121 -17.04 -2.29 -7.94
N ILE A 122 -16.84 -3.00 -6.83
CA ILE A 122 -16.97 -2.46 -5.48
C ILE A 122 -15.61 -2.51 -4.80
N LEU A 123 -15.20 -1.39 -4.22
CA LEU A 123 -14.04 -1.27 -3.34
C LEU A 123 -14.49 -0.95 -1.92
N ALA A 124 -13.96 -1.69 -0.94
CA ALA A 124 -14.24 -1.50 0.47
C ALA A 124 -12.98 -1.66 1.31
N LYS A 125 -12.87 -0.87 2.38
CA LYS A 125 -11.77 -0.97 3.36
C LYS A 125 -12.25 -1.76 4.59
N ASP A 126 -11.31 -2.45 5.22
CA ASP A 126 -11.49 -3.09 6.53
C ASP A 126 -12.66 -4.08 6.62
N VAL A 127 -12.92 -4.84 5.56
CA VAL A 127 -14.04 -5.78 5.51
C VAL A 127 -13.87 -6.93 6.52
N HIS A 128 -12.74 -7.63 6.48
CA HIS A 128 -12.45 -8.79 7.33
C HIS A 128 -11.27 -8.57 8.29
N ALA A 129 -10.46 -7.55 8.06
CA ALA A 129 -9.31 -7.20 8.88
C ALA A 129 -9.07 -5.70 8.81
N LYS A 130 -8.36 -5.11 9.79
CA LYS A 130 -7.93 -3.71 9.74
C LYS A 130 -6.86 -3.52 8.68
N HIS A 131 -6.83 -2.34 8.07
CA HIS A 131 -5.84 -1.99 7.04
C HIS A 131 -5.87 -2.98 5.86
N GLN A 132 -7.08 -3.36 5.48
CA GLN A 132 -7.38 -4.23 4.35
C GLN A 132 -8.03 -3.44 3.23
N LEU A 133 -7.64 -3.71 1.98
CA LEU A 133 -8.40 -3.31 0.81
C LEU A 133 -9.05 -4.55 0.17
N PHE A 134 -10.36 -4.46 -0.02
CA PHE A 134 -11.18 -5.54 -0.53
C PHE A 134 -11.94 -5.07 -1.76
N MET A 135 -11.76 -5.75 -2.88
CA MET A 135 -12.41 -5.43 -4.15
C MET A 135 -13.25 -6.60 -4.64
N VAL A 136 -14.43 -6.32 -5.12
CA VAL A 136 -15.28 -7.30 -5.81
C VAL A 136 -15.51 -6.84 -7.24
N ILE A 137 -15.26 -7.72 -8.19
CA ILE A 137 -15.54 -7.54 -9.62
C ILE A 137 -16.66 -8.51 -9.99
N ASN A 138 -17.81 -7.99 -10.44
CA ASN A 138 -18.95 -8.79 -10.85
C ASN A 138 -19.49 -8.25 -12.19
N ALA A 139 -18.80 -8.57 -13.27
CA ALA A 139 -19.16 -8.12 -14.61
C ALA A 139 -19.98 -9.16 -15.37
N SER A 140 -20.90 -8.71 -16.23
CA SER A 140 -21.71 -9.60 -17.07
C SER A 140 -20.95 -10.12 -18.29
N SER A 141 -19.84 -9.50 -18.65
CA SER A 141 -18.95 -9.94 -19.74
C SER A 141 -17.59 -9.24 -19.64
N TYR A 142 -16.57 -9.83 -20.23
CA TYR A 142 -15.24 -9.23 -20.37
C TYR A 142 -15.27 -7.90 -21.13
N LYS A 143 -16.09 -7.82 -22.19
CA LYS A 143 -16.26 -6.59 -22.99
C LYS A 143 -16.74 -5.41 -22.11
N LYS A 144 -17.71 -5.65 -21.23
CA LYS A 144 -18.21 -4.62 -20.31
C LYS A 144 -17.12 -4.19 -19.33
N LEU A 145 -16.34 -5.13 -18.82
CA LEU A 145 -15.26 -4.86 -17.87
C LEU A 145 -14.14 -4.03 -18.51
N ILE A 146 -13.73 -4.37 -19.75
CA ILE A 146 -12.72 -3.58 -20.48
C ILE A 146 -13.23 -2.19 -20.84
N GLY A 147 -14.52 -2.05 -21.15
CA GLY A 147 -15.10 -0.76 -21.49
C GLY A 147 -15.02 0.31 -20.40
N ILE A 148 -14.83 -0.10 -19.14
CA ILE A 148 -14.71 0.83 -18.01
C ILE A 148 -13.28 1.00 -17.50
N VAL A 149 -12.28 0.30 -18.09
CA VAL A 149 -10.92 0.28 -17.56
C VAL A 149 -10.28 1.66 -17.51
N ASP A 150 -10.45 2.46 -18.55
CA ASP A 150 -9.83 3.80 -18.62
C ASP A 150 -10.42 4.77 -17.59
N GLU A 151 -11.72 4.66 -17.30
CA GLU A 151 -12.38 5.43 -16.25
C GLU A 151 -11.94 4.98 -14.85
N LYS A 152 -11.84 3.66 -14.63
CA LYS A 152 -11.63 3.09 -13.29
C LYS A 152 -10.17 2.86 -12.92
N ARG A 153 -9.26 2.76 -13.90
CA ARG A 153 -7.84 2.44 -13.67
C ARG A 153 -7.22 3.30 -12.59
N ASN A 154 -7.26 4.62 -12.77
CA ASN A 154 -6.62 5.54 -11.85
C ASN A 154 -7.23 5.50 -10.44
N TYR A 155 -8.55 5.37 -10.35
CA TYR A 155 -9.25 5.22 -9.08
C TYR A 155 -8.84 3.94 -8.34
N ILE A 156 -8.86 2.80 -9.02
CA ILE A 156 -8.47 1.51 -8.42
C ILE A 156 -7.00 1.56 -8.00
N LYS A 157 -6.10 1.94 -8.91
CA LYS A 157 -4.67 2.04 -8.67
C LYS A 157 -4.35 2.94 -7.48
N LYS A 158 -4.96 4.13 -7.42
CA LYS A 158 -4.80 5.05 -6.31
C LYS A 158 -5.18 4.42 -4.97
N ASN A 159 -6.32 3.72 -4.88
CA ASN A 159 -6.74 3.08 -3.63
C ASN A 159 -5.77 1.99 -3.17
N PHE A 160 -5.23 1.18 -4.09
CA PHE A 160 -4.23 0.17 -3.75
C PHE A 160 -2.90 0.81 -3.34
N ASN A 161 -2.46 1.86 -4.02
CA ASN A 161 -1.27 2.61 -3.64
C ASN A 161 -1.41 3.28 -2.27
N ASP A 162 -2.52 3.97 -2.02
CA ASP A 162 -2.80 4.60 -0.72
C ASP A 162 -2.77 3.54 0.41
N GLN A 163 -3.36 2.37 0.18
CA GLN A 163 -3.35 1.25 1.12
C GLN A 163 -1.93 0.72 1.36
N PHE A 164 -1.15 0.53 0.30
CA PHE A 164 0.24 0.10 0.39
C PHE A 164 1.07 1.10 1.22
N PHE A 165 1.02 2.39 0.87
CA PHE A 165 1.78 3.43 1.57
C PHE A 165 1.33 3.61 3.02
N ASP A 166 0.03 3.52 3.33
CA ASP A 166 -0.46 3.59 4.71
C ASP A 166 0.10 2.44 5.55
N ARG A 167 0.08 1.22 5.04
CA ARG A 167 0.64 0.05 5.74
C ARG A 167 2.15 0.12 5.91
N GLN A 168 2.88 0.52 4.86
CA GLN A 168 4.33 0.71 4.92
C GLN A 168 4.70 1.82 5.91
N SER A 169 4.01 2.95 5.88
CA SER A 169 4.24 4.05 6.81
C SER A 169 4.01 3.61 8.26
N ARG A 170 2.93 2.90 8.56
CA ARG A 170 2.67 2.35 9.90
C ARG A 170 3.76 1.41 10.37
N PHE A 171 4.24 0.53 9.50
CA PHE A 171 5.33 -0.39 9.83
C PHE A 171 6.64 0.34 10.05
N LEU A 172 7.02 1.23 9.14
CA LEU A 172 8.32 1.91 9.13
C LEU A 172 8.44 2.98 10.21
N PHE A 173 7.33 3.67 10.55
CA PHE A 173 7.33 4.81 11.45
C PHE A 173 6.59 4.56 12.79
N SER A 174 6.42 3.29 13.18
CA SER A 174 5.67 2.91 14.38
C SER A 174 6.43 3.10 15.71
N LYS A 175 7.75 3.32 15.69
CA LYS A 175 8.60 3.34 16.87
C LYS A 175 9.00 4.75 17.30
N ASN A 176 8.95 5.02 18.61
CA ASN A 176 9.33 6.32 19.21
C ASN A 176 10.82 6.70 19.00
N SER A 177 11.70 5.75 18.68
CA SER A 177 13.12 6.03 18.39
C SER A 177 13.35 6.97 17.19
N ILE A 178 12.35 7.10 16.31
CA ILE A 178 12.38 7.99 15.16
C ILE A 178 12.43 9.47 15.59
N ASN A 179 11.70 9.82 16.63
CA ASN A 179 11.64 11.21 17.11
C ASN A 179 13.01 11.68 17.62
N ASN A 180 13.80 10.83 18.28
CA ASN A 180 15.11 11.19 18.83
C ASN A 180 16.10 11.59 17.72
N LEU A 181 16.14 10.85 16.62
CA LEU A 181 17.02 11.17 15.48
C LEU A 181 16.59 12.47 14.80
N ARG A 182 15.29 12.61 14.50
CA ARG A 182 14.71 13.82 13.92
C ARG A 182 15.02 15.06 14.77
N ASP A 183 14.75 14.96 16.08
CA ASP A 183 14.91 16.08 17.02
C ASP A 183 16.41 16.44 17.18
N SER A 184 17.31 15.46 17.17
CA SER A 184 18.76 15.68 17.17
C SER A 184 19.23 16.45 15.91
N LEU A 185 18.75 16.07 14.73
CA LEU A 185 19.07 16.74 13.47
C LEU A 185 18.53 18.17 13.44
N LEU A 186 17.31 18.38 13.94
CA LEU A 186 16.70 19.71 14.01
C LEU A 186 17.45 20.64 14.96
N LEU A 187 17.82 20.16 16.13
CA LEU A 187 18.56 20.95 17.13
C LEU A 187 19.96 21.33 16.68
N GLU A 188 20.63 20.44 15.94
CA GLU A 188 22.04 20.63 15.56
C GLU A 188 22.21 21.35 14.23
N PHE A 189 21.30 21.15 13.28
CA PHE A 189 21.47 21.58 11.90
C PHE A 189 20.33 22.44 11.32
N ASP A 190 19.30 22.76 12.09
CA ASP A 190 18.10 23.51 11.67
C ASP A 190 17.27 22.82 10.55
N TRP A 191 17.44 21.53 10.34
CA TRP A 191 16.60 20.73 9.46
C TRP A 191 16.30 19.36 10.09
N SER A 192 15.23 18.73 9.63
CA SER A 192 14.81 17.41 10.13
C SER A 192 14.44 16.48 8.99
N LEU A 193 14.58 15.17 9.26
CA LEU A 193 14.19 14.11 8.36
C LEU A 193 13.55 12.98 9.17
N ASP A 194 12.35 12.57 8.75
CA ASP A 194 11.71 11.38 9.28
C ASP A 194 12.26 10.14 8.57
N LEU A 195 13.01 9.34 9.31
CA LEU A 195 13.57 8.09 8.82
C LEU A 195 12.84 6.90 9.46
N PRO A 196 12.72 5.78 8.76
CA PRO A 196 12.19 4.56 9.34
C PRO A 196 13.02 4.10 10.55
N TRP A 197 12.46 3.23 11.39
CA TRP A 197 13.20 2.63 12.49
C TRP A 197 14.44 1.87 11.98
N GLY A 198 15.51 1.87 12.81
CA GLY A 198 16.78 1.20 12.52
C GLY A 198 17.81 2.06 11.80
N TRP A 199 17.50 3.32 11.51
CA TRP A 199 18.47 4.29 11.02
C TRP A 199 19.15 5.01 12.18
N ASP A 200 20.46 5.23 12.06
CA ASP A 200 21.29 5.96 13.00
C ASP A 200 22.25 6.91 12.30
N ILE A 201 22.79 7.86 13.05
CA ILE A 201 23.87 8.74 12.55
C ILE A 201 25.18 7.96 12.59
N VAL A 202 25.74 7.69 11.43
CA VAL A 202 27.04 7.02 11.29
C VAL A 202 28.18 8.02 11.47
N LYS A 203 28.05 9.21 10.88
CA LYS A 203 29.07 10.26 10.94
C LYS A 203 28.45 11.64 10.76
N LYS A 204 28.95 12.60 11.50
CA LYS A 204 28.69 14.03 11.33
C LYS A 204 29.98 14.74 10.93
N VAL A 205 29.91 15.64 9.97
CA VAL A 205 31.01 16.51 9.54
C VAL A 205 30.47 17.93 9.44
N PRO A 206 30.30 18.64 10.59
CA PRO A 206 29.65 19.95 10.64
C PRO A 206 30.34 20.99 9.76
N ASP A 207 31.68 21.01 9.75
CA ASP A 207 32.48 21.95 8.95
C ASP A 207 32.26 21.82 7.44
N SER A 208 31.80 20.67 6.99
CA SER A 208 31.47 20.38 5.58
C SER A 208 29.97 20.34 5.33
N ASN A 209 29.13 20.72 6.30
CA ASN A 209 27.67 20.60 6.20
C ASN A 209 27.23 19.21 5.68
N PHE A 210 27.71 18.15 6.33
CA PHE A 210 27.47 16.78 5.89
C PHE A 210 27.13 15.85 7.06
N VAL A 211 26.09 15.05 6.87
CA VAL A 211 25.71 13.96 7.78
C VAL A 211 25.59 12.66 7.00
N TRP A 212 26.16 11.61 7.56
CA TRP A 212 26.01 10.25 7.05
C TRP A 212 25.09 9.46 7.95
N LEU A 213 23.99 8.98 7.40
CA LEU A 213 23.00 8.13 8.06
C LEU A 213 23.12 6.70 7.53
N GLY A 214 22.91 5.72 8.39
CA GLY A 214 23.01 4.31 8.02
C GLY A 214 22.01 3.42 8.73
N LYS A 215 21.74 2.29 8.09
CA LYS A 215 20.96 1.18 8.62
C LYS A 215 21.68 -0.13 8.32
N GLU A 216 21.73 -1.05 9.29
CA GLU A 216 22.51 -2.28 9.14
C GLU A 216 21.79 -3.42 8.40
N MET A 217 20.47 -3.51 8.49
CA MET A 217 19.73 -4.62 7.86
C MET A 217 18.49 -4.13 7.10
N PRO A 218 18.50 -4.18 5.76
CA PRO A 218 19.67 -4.32 4.88
C PRO A 218 20.63 -3.13 5.00
N TYR A 219 21.89 -3.29 4.65
CA TYR A 219 22.83 -2.17 4.65
C TYR A 219 22.36 -1.10 3.67
N GLN A 220 22.00 0.06 4.22
CA GLN A 220 21.56 1.21 3.46
C GLN A 220 22.22 2.45 4.05
N TRP A 221 22.66 3.36 3.18
CA TRP A 221 23.29 4.60 3.61
C TRP A 221 22.71 5.78 2.86
N ILE A 222 22.56 6.89 3.57
CA ILE A 222 22.14 8.18 3.03
C ILE A 222 23.17 9.22 3.45
N GLY A 223 23.83 9.84 2.49
CA GLY A 223 24.64 11.03 2.72
C GLY A 223 23.79 12.28 2.46
N ILE A 224 23.74 13.20 3.41
CA ILE A 224 23.04 14.47 3.30
C ILE A 224 24.05 15.57 3.41
N GLY A 225 24.17 16.36 2.36
CA GLY A 225 24.94 17.58 2.33
C GLY A 225 24.05 18.77 2.05
N TRP A 226 24.39 19.93 2.60
CA TRP A 226 23.63 21.16 2.40
C TRP A 226 24.52 22.37 2.26
N SER A 227 24.03 23.40 1.59
CA SER A 227 24.66 24.70 1.49
C SER A 227 23.62 25.82 1.53
N LYS A 228 23.99 27.00 1.98
CA LYS A 228 23.16 28.20 1.86
C LYS A 228 23.26 28.74 0.41
N GLY A 229 22.14 28.96 -0.23
CA GLY A 229 22.08 29.52 -1.58
C GLY A 229 20.76 29.28 -2.29
N ASN A 230 20.55 29.98 -3.39
CA ASN A 230 19.40 29.77 -4.25
C ASN A 230 19.70 28.63 -5.21
N LEU A 231 18.75 27.66 -5.31
CA LEU A 231 18.80 26.62 -6.31
C LEU A 231 18.44 27.17 -7.69
N VAL A 232 18.93 26.56 -8.66
CA VAL A 232 19.08 26.78 -10.09
C VAL A 232 17.75 26.94 -10.83
N GLU A 233 17.72 27.74 -11.91
CA GLU A 233 16.49 28.21 -12.57
C GLU A 233 15.78 27.19 -13.48
N ASN A 234 16.37 26.02 -13.82
CA ASN A 234 15.72 25.01 -14.67
C ASN A 234 16.10 23.57 -14.32
N GLU A 235 15.23 22.60 -14.69
CA GLU A 235 15.36 21.17 -14.33
C GLU A 235 16.67 20.52 -14.78
N LEU A 236 17.17 20.84 -15.98
CA LEU A 236 18.43 20.29 -16.49
C LEU A 236 19.64 20.82 -15.71
N SER A 237 19.62 22.08 -15.35
CA SER A 237 20.65 22.71 -14.52
C SER A 237 20.63 22.15 -13.10
N VAL A 238 19.44 21.86 -12.55
CA VAL A 238 19.29 21.20 -11.24
C VAL A 238 19.90 19.80 -11.26
N GLY A 239 19.60 18.98 -12.28
CA GLY A 239 20.15 17.63 -12.41
C GLY A 239 21.69 17.63 -12.48
N ASN A 240 22.28 18.50 -13.30
CA ASN A 240 23.73 18.66 -13.40
C ASN A 240 24.33 19.16 -12.09
N TYR A 241 23.72 20.14 -11.44
CA TYR A 241 24.15 20.67 -10.15
C TYR A 241 24.12 19.59 -9.06
N LEU A 242 23.04 18.82 -8.93
CA LEU A 242 22.91 17.74 -7.95
C LEU A 242 23.94 16.63 -8.15
N TRP A 243 24.43 16.43 -9.39
CA TRP A 243 25.48 15.48 -9.70
C TRP A 243 26.89 16.01 -9.43
N GLU A 244 27.18 17.24 -9.86
CA GLU A 244 28.50 17.83 -9.75
C GLU A 244 28.80 18.40 -8.34
N TRP A 245 27.79 18.91 -7.63
CA TRP A 245 27.95 19.49 -6.30
C TRP A 245 28.57 18.51 -5.29
N PRO A 246 28.09 17.23 -5.15
CA PRO A 246 28.71 16.28 -4.26
C PRO A 246 30.16 15.94 -4.65
N LYS A 247 30.44 15.80 -5.95
CA LYS A 247 31.81 15.55 -6.45
C LYS A 247 32.77 16.67 -6.08
N ASN A 248 32.32 17.89 -6.19
CA ASN A 248 33.14 19.08 -5.93
C ASN A 248 33.38 19.31 -4.43
N ASN A 249 32.38 18.99 -3.59
CA ASN A 249 32.42 19.24 -2.16
C ASN A 249 32.95 18.06 -1.35
N TYR A 250 32.76 16.81 -1.83
CA TYR A 250 33.14 15.58 -1.13
C TYR A 250 34.09 14.71 -1.96
N ARG A 251 35.24 15.29 -2.34
CA ARG A 251 36.25 14.65 -3.22
C ARG A 251 36.76 13.30 -2.75
N THR A 252 36.63 12.97 -1.46
CA THR A 252 37.05 11.70 -0.87
C THR A 252 35.99 10.59 -1.04
N ILE A 253 34.79 10.92 -1.52
CA ILE A 253 33.72 9.96 -1.78
C ILE A 253 33.77 9.58 -3.27
N GLN A 254 33.96 8.29 -3.56
CA GLN A 254 33.84 7.80 -4.92
C GLN A 254 32.36 7.73 -5.30
N PHE A 255 31.97 8.52 -6.30
CA PHE A 255 30.66 8.44 -6.92
C PHE A 255 30.75 7.53 -8.16
N SER A 256 29.74 6.70 -8.42
CA SER A 256 29.67 5.95 -9.65
C SER A 256 29.50 6.90 -10.85
N ASP A 257 30.10 6.55 -11.99
CA ASP A 257 30.06 7.37 -13.22
C ASP A 257 28.71 7.31 -13.96
N TYR A 258 27.62 7.03 -13.26
CA TYR A 258 26.28 7.07 -13.85
C TYR A 258 25.91 8.51 -14.21
N LYS A 259 25.53 8.72 -15.47
CA LYS A 259 24.93 9.97 -15.89
C LYS A 259 23.49 10.04 -15.42
N PHE A 260 23.10 11.21 -14.93
CA PHE A 260 21.71 11.46 -14.56
C PHE A 260 20.83 11.41 -15.83
N ASP A 261 19.86 10.52 -15.87
CA ASP A 261 18.94 10.36 -17.00
C ASP A 261 17.57 10.95 -16.64
N LEU A 262 17.35 12.19 -17.03
CA LEU A 262 16.09 12.92 -16.80
C LEU A 262 14.85 12.25 -17.42
N LYS A 263 15.01 11.32 -18.38
CA LYS A 263 13.90 10.58 -18.97
C LYS A 263 13.42 9.43 -18.09
N LYS A 264 14.21 9.06 -17.06
CA LYS A 264 13.90 7.98 -16.11
C LYS A 264 13.60 8.49 -14.70
N ALA A 265 13.76 9.79 -14.46
CA ALA A 265 13.34 10.47 -13.25
C ALA A 265 11.93 11.03 -13.44
#